data_5396f74e064ce900e2dc705ef68202b2
#
_entry.id   5396f74e064ce900e2dc705ef68202b2
#
_cell.length_a   1.000
_cell.length_b   1.000
_cell.length_c   1.000
_cell.angle_alpha   90.00
_cell.angle_beta   90.00
_cell.angle_gamma   90.00
#
_symmetry.space_group_name_H-M   'P 1'
#
loop_
_entity.id
_entity.type
_entity.pdbx_description
1 polymer ?
#
loop_
_entity_poly.entity_id
_entity_poly.type
_entity_poly.pdbx_seq_one_letter_code
_entity_poly.pdbx_strand_id
1 'polypeptide(L)'
;MIYRRLFSKPIVLATLFMFSCSKNSPKTSFDKINYKKPSVSFADFIGSNQCQSCHPDIYEQWKGSTHAMAGGPATPENIIAPFNGNPITLKDAIVYPEKVNSTYQFRITELNGDLRQIVAVEAVVGKGMMYGGGTQTFFGKYDDGTYRFLPFDYSKHEATWFVQLRKDEKWVKIDPQLYLDDLYNWPPHRTLGEIDDISNCQQCHGSQIIAKKIDDVYDVKFTSLSINCESCHGPAKNHATIMSNIVQNVVNEYQTIGIESAVGISTNESLNMCFQCHAVKTPIKNNYLPGENLEEFYSLKLPLLGNENPFSINGRIKTFGYQLNHLFSDCFLSGSMDCTSCHNPHSNDYQDISKNALIGRFDDNQCLSCHVTKTSDIAAHTYHKPESEGSSCIACHMPARQHLAIGTEIKYTRADHTVSIPRPSFDSSQGFESACKQCHADISDQDLQLTVNDWYGTIKPLHPVIANRMKINERTTGADAAKVLLQPNHEHPMGQFANLSYFIKRY
;
A
#
# COMPACT_ATOMS: atom_id res chain seq x y z
N MET A 1 -31.60 39.90 -79.16
CA MET A 1 -30.82 38.75 -79.62
C MET A 1 -29.80 38.44 -78.61
N ILE A 2 -29.91 37.31 -77.99
CA ILE A 2 -29.33 36.90 -76.74
C ILE A 2 -28.23 35.92 -77.05
N TYR A 3 -27.02 36.19 -76.62
CA TYR A 3 -25.95 35.17 -76.56
C TYR A 3 -25.64 34.81 -75.16
N ARG A 4 -25.99 33.58 -74.78
CA ARG A 4 -25.55 32.90 -73.58
C ARG A 4 -24.10 32.44 -73.76
N ARG A 5 -23.19 32.88 -72.89
CA ARG A 5 -21.88 32.25 -72.73
C ARG A 5 -21.91 31.33 -71.47
N LEU A 6 -21.79 30.06 -71.76
CA LEU A 6 -21.49 29.03 -70.78
C LEU A 6 -20.01 29.13 -70.31
N PHE A 7 -19.79 29.39 -69.06
CA PHE A 7 -18.46 29.18 -68.42
C PHE A 7 -18.43 27.83 -67.75
N SER A 8 -17.67 26.89 -68.33
CA SER A 8 -17.33 25.65 -67.76
C SER A 8 -16.25 25.90 -66.67
N LYS A 9 -16.54 25.57 -65.43
CA LYS A 9 -15.54 25.54 -64.36
C LYS A 9 -14.83 24.16 -64.37
N PRO A 10 -13.49 24.09 -64.28
CA PRO A 10 -12.81 22.81 -64.08
C PRO A 10 -13.00 22.32 -62.66
N ILE A 11 -13.47 21.10 -62.50
CA ILE A 11 -13.49 20.37 -61.26
C ILE A 11 -12.05 19.94 -60.99
N VAL A 12 -11.41 20.58 -60.03
CA VAL A 12 -10.14 20.11 -59.48
C VAL A 12 -10.44 18.99 -58.49
N LEU A 13 -10.18 17.77 -58.92
CA LEU A 13 -10.25 16.58 -58.10
C LEU A 13 -9.03 16.59 -57.18
N ALA A 14 -9.21 17.09 -55.94
CA ALA A 14 -8.19 17.00 -54.90
C ALA A 14 -8.17 15.57 -54.37
N THR A 15 -7.24 14.77 -54.86
CA THR A 15 -6.93 13.45 -54.29
C THR A 15 -6.25 13.69 -52.96
N LEU A 16 -7.01 13.54 -51.87
CA LEU A 16 -6.44 13.45 -50.53
C LEU A 16 -5.65 12.13 -50.40
N PHE A 17 -4.35 12.22 -50.55
CA PHE A 17 -3.45 11.17 -50.06
C PHE A 17 -3.49 11.19 -48.53
N MET A 18 -4.29 10.31 -47.95
CA MET A 18 -4.15 9.97 -46.55
C MET A 18 -2.83 9.21 -46.35
N PHE A 19 -1.78 9.92 -45.99
CA PHE A 19 -0.62 9.30 -45.37
C PHE A 19 -1.03 8.75 -44.03
N SER A 20 -1.43 7.48 -44.00
CA SER A 20 -1.44 6.68 -42.79
C SER A 20 0.00 6.56 -42.31
N CYS A 21 0.39 7.40 -41.37
CA CYS A 21 1.57 7.15 -40.59
C CYS A 21 1.32 5.90 -39.71
N SER A 22 1.51 4.72 -40.27
CA SER A 22 1.77 3.54 -39.45
C SER A 22 3.11 3.79 -38.78
N LYS A 23 3.10 4.25 -37.56
CA LYS A 23 4.23 4.12 -36.67
C LYS A 23 4.43 2.63 -36.42
N ASN A 24 5.14 1.97 -37.32
CA ASN A 24 5.87 0.76 -36.98
C ASN A 24 7.00 1.19 -36.03
N SER A 25 6.68 1.39 -34.77
CA SER A 25 7.67 1.22 -33.72
C SER A 25 8.15 -0.22 -33.87
N PRO A 26 9.46 -0.48 -33.98
CA PRO A 26 9.96 -1.84 -33.90
C PRO A 26 9.47 -2.36 -32.55
N LYS A 27 8.49 -3.27 -32.55
CA LYS A 27 8.26 -4.16 -31.44
C LYS A 27 9.51 -5.00 -31.38
N THR A 28 10.49 -4.60 -30.58
CA THR A 28 11.45 -5.52 -30.01
C THR A 28 10.64 -6.46 -29.14
N SER A 29 10.06 -7.50 -29.76
CA SER A 29 9.69 -8.70 -29.07
C SER A 29 11.01 -9.26 -28.60
N PHE A 30 11.44 -8.91 -27.39
CA PHE A 30 12.32 -9.79 -26.65
C PHE A 30 11.51 -11.05 -26.47
N ASP A 31 11.75 -12.06 -27.28
CA ASP A 31 11.26 -13.40 -27.04
C ASP A 31 11.59 -13.68 -25.59
N LYS A 32 10.56 -14.00 -24.79
CA LYS A 32 10.74 -14.52 -23.43
C LYS A 32 11.45 -15.86 -23.64
N ILE A 33 12.77 -15.80 -23.78
CA ILE A 33 13.61 -16.98 -23.71
C ILE A 33 13.25 -17.57 -22.36
N ASN A 34 12.85 -18.84 -22.35
CA ASN A 34 12.61 -19.62 -21.13
C ASN A 34 13.93 -19.71 -20.36
N TYR A 35 14.30 -18.59 -19.73
CA TYR A 35 15.46 -18.51 -18.88
C TYR A 35 15.08 -19.25 -17.61
N LYS A 36 15.60 -20.45 -17.44
CA LYS A 36 15.57 -21.12 -16.15
C LYS A 36 16.37 -20.21 -15.22
N LYS A 37 15.67 -19.36 -14.45
CA LYS A 37 16.32 -18.45 -13.49
C LYS A 37 17.31 -19.28 -12.68
N PRO A 38 18.60 -18.88 -12.61
CA PRO A 38 19.55 -19.54 -11.73
C PRO A 38 18.99 -19.50 -10.31
N SER A 39 19.29 -20.49 -9.50
CA SER A 39 18.90 -20.51 -8.11
C SER A 39 19.49 -19.28 -7.42
N VAL A 40 18.64 -18.34 -7.00
CA VAL A 40 19.07 -17.12 -6.31
C VAL A 40 19.42 -17.47 -4.87
N SER A 41 20.59 -17.06 -4.45
CA SER A 41 21.08 -17.18 -3.09
C SER A 41 21.09 -15.83 -2.37
N PHE A 42 21.19 -15.83 -1.04
CA PHE A 42 21.34 -14.59 -0.28
C PHE A 42 22.58 -13.77 -0.73
N ALA A 43 23.63 -14.44 -1.18
CA ALA A 43 24.86 -13.79 -1.64
C ALA A 43 24.74 -13.07 -3.00
N ASP A 44 23.60 -13.19 -3.67
CA ASP A 44 23.31 -12.48 -4.92
C ASP A 44 22.68 -11.10 -4.68
N PHE A 45 22.29 -10.81 -3.43
CA PHE A 45 21.86 -9.49 -2.99
C PHE A 45 23.04 -8.71 -2.42
N ILE A 46 23.23 -7.48 -2.87
CA ILE A 46 24.41 -6.65 -2.57
C ILE A 46 24.08 -5.41 -1.72
N GLY A 47 22.80 -5.12 -1.48
CA GLY A 47 22.32 -4.00 -0.70
C GLY A 47 22.38 -2.65 -1.43
N SER A 48 21.51 -1.71 -1.01
CA SER A 48 21.34 -0.41 -1.68
C SER A 48 22.60 0.44 -1.76
N ASN A 49 23.52 0.34 -0.80
CA ASN A 49 24.74 1.14 -0.79
C ASN A 49 25.63 0.89 -2.03
N GLN A 50 25.57 -0.30 -2.61
CA GLN A 50 26.32 -0.62 -3.84
C GLN A 50 25.72 0.07 -5.07
N CYS A 51 24.43 0.42 -5.04
CA CYS A 51 23.75 1.08 -6.15
C CYS A 51 24.14 2.56 -6.25
N GLN A 52 24.53 3.19 -5.14
CA GLN A 52 24.80 4.62 -5.03
C GLN A 52 25.90 5.09 -6.02
N SER A 53 26.93 4.29 -6.21
CA SER A 53 28.06 4.66 -7.06
C SER A 53 27.70 4.89 -8.54
N CYS A 54 26.66 4.20 -9.03
CA CYS A 54 26.20 4.31 -10.42
C CYS A 54 24.86 5.05 -10.53
N HIS A 55 24.04 5.06 -9.49
CA HIS A 55 22.71 5.66 -9.45
C HIS A 55 22.57 6.69 -8.30
N PRO A 56 23.45 7.72 -8.20
CA PRO A 56 23.48 8.64 -7.05
C PRO A 56 22.17 9.40 -6.88
N ASP A 57 21.55 9.90 -7.94
CA ASP A 57 20.33 10.71 -7.86
C ASP A 57 19.13 9.89 -7.40
N ILE A 58 18.97 8.67 -7.91
CA ILE A 58 17.91 7.74 -7.51
C ILE A 58 18.14 7.26 -6.08
N TYR A 59 19.39 7.02 -5.70
CA TYR A 59 19.75 6.62 -4.34
C TYR A 59 19.38 7.71 -3.31
N GLU A 60 19.67 8.98 -3.59
CA GLU A 60 19.33 10.08 -2.68
C GLU A 60 17.79 10.29 -2.57
N GLN A 61 17.05 10.13 -3.68
CA GLN A 61 15.59 10.12 -3.63
C GLN A 61 15.08 8.99 -2.73
N TRP A 62 15.54 7.75 -2.95
CA TRP A 62 15.14 6.59 -2.16
C TRP A 62 15.50 6.75 -0.69
N LYS A 63 16.69 7.23 -0.36
CA LYS A 63 17.18 7.40 1.00
C LYS A 63 16.29 8.32 1.84
N GLY A 64 15.67 9.34 1.22
CA GLY A 64 14.67 10.22 1.84
C GLY A 64 13.26 9.63 1.93
N SER A 65 13.00 8.50 1.31
CA SER A 65 11.66 7.93 1.15
C SER A 65 11.16 7.20 2.40
N THR A 66 9.84 7.03 2.48
CA THR A 66 9.21 6.19 3.52
C THR A 66 9.60 4.72 3.39
N HIS A 67 10.00 4.25 2.21
CA HIS A 67 10.52 2.89 1.99
C HIS A 67 11.88 2.72 2.69
N ALA A 68 12.84 3.60 2.45
CA ALA A 68 14.13 3.57 3.15
C ALA A 68 13.99 3.77 4.65
N MET A 69 12.96 4.50 5.07
CA MET A 69 12.66 4.79 6.47
C MET A 69 11.62 3.84 7.09
N ALA A 70 11.33 2.70 6.45
CA ALA A 70 10.35 1.74 6.96
C ALA A 70 10.78 1.06 8.26
N GLY A 71 12.07 1.03 8.57
CA GLY A 71 12.65 0.46 9.77
C GLY A 71 14.16 0.71 9.85
N GLY A 72 14.83 -0.01 10.72
CA GLY A 72 16.29 0.06 10.86
C GLY A 72 16.80 -0.47 12.20
N PRO A 73 18.14 -0.49 12.39
CA PRO A 73 18.71 -0.78 13.70
C PRO A 73 18.33 0.29 14.74
N ALA A 74 18.39 -0.05 16.01
CA ALA A 74 18.05 0.83 17.12
C ALA A 74 19.13 1.92 17.35
N THR A 75 19.20 2.88 16.45
CA THR A 75 20.13 4.03 16.55
C THR A 75 19.36 5.32 16.87
N PRO A 76 20.05 6.40 17.32
CA PRO A 76 19.40 7.68 17.60
C PRO A 76 18.57 8.24 16.44
N GLU A 77 19.01 7.99 15.20
CA GLU A 77 18.33 8.44 13.97
C GLU A 77 17.06 7.66 13.68
N ASN A 78 16.97 6.43 14.20
CA ASN A 78 15.87 5.51 13.93
C ASN A 78 14.84 5.46 15.07
N ILE A 79 15.24 5.75 16.31
CA ILE A 79 14.36 5.77 17.47
C ILE A 79 13.61 7.11 17.52
N ILE A 80 12.27 7.05 17.48
CA ILE A 80 11.40 8.23 17.64
C ILE A 80 10.67 8.24 18.98
N ALA A 81 10.57 7.08 19.63
CA ALA A 81 9.91 6.95 20.91
C ALA A 81 10.81 7.50 22.06
N PRO A 82 10.22 8.04 23.13
CA PRO A 82 10.97 8.60 24.26
C PRO A 82 11.52 7.49 25.18
N PHE A 83 12.73 7.05 24.92
CA PHE A 83 13.48 6.18 25.84
C PHE A 83 14.20 6.99 26.93
N ASN A 84 13.42 7.71 27.72
CA ASN A 84 13.89 8.69 28.71
C ASN A 84 13.77 8.20 30.17
N GLY A 85 13.39 6.93 30.36
CA GLY A 85 13.22 6.33 31.68
C GLY A 85 11.88 6.67 32.38
N ASN A 86 10.99 7.37 31.73
CA ASN A 86 9.66 7.62 32.30
C ASN A 86 8.88 6.31 32.42
N PRO A 87 8.30 6.02 33.59
CA PRO A 87 7.62 4.75 33.81
C PRO A 87 6.30 4.65 33.05
N ILE A 88 6.05 3.48 32.49
CA ILE A 88 4.77 3.02 31.99
C ILE A 88 4.23 2.04 33.04
N THR A 89 3.17 2.43 33.72
CA THR A 89 2.60 1.64 34.82
C THR A 89 1.53 0.70 34.30
N LEU A 90 1.68 -0.58 34.59
CA LEU A 90 0.68 -1.62 34.44
C LEU A 90 0.19 -2.05 35.82
N LYS A 91 -0.84 -2.91 35.87
CA LYS A 91 -1.42 -3.35 37.15
C LYS A 91 -0.51 -4.24 37.97
N ASP A 92 0.38 -5.00 37.34
CA ASP A 92 1.28 -5.94 37.93
C ASP A 92 2.77 -5.67 37.63
N ALA A 93 3.07 -4.62 36.87
CA ALA A 93 4.45 -4.31 36.48
C ALA A 93 4.65 -2.82 36.19
N ILE A 94 5.90 -2.38 36.25
CA ILE A 94 6.31 -1.05 35.73
C ILE A 94 7.36 -1.28 34.65
N VAL A 95 7.14 -0.65 33.49
CA VAL A 95 8.04 -0.73 32.34
C VAL A 95 8.75 0.61 32.17
N TYR A 96 10.06 0.60 32.09
CA TYR A 96 10.89 1.78 31.87
C TYR A 96 11.52 1.69 30.48
N PRO A 97 10.99 2.41 29.46
CA PRO A 97 11.72 2.60 28.22
C PRO A 97 12.90 3.55 28.50
N GLU A 98 14.11 3.04 28.46
CA GLU A 98 15.29 3.79 28.86
C GLU A 98 16.47 3.54 27.90
N LYS A 99 17.41 4.48 27.89
CA LYS A 99 18.68 4.33 27.19
C LYS A 99 19.80 4.22 28.24
N VAL A 100 20.46 3.08 28.28
CA VAL A 100 21.60 2.84 29.14
C VAL A 100 22.86 2.75 28.27
N ASN A 101 23.79 3.65 28.45
CA ASN A 101 24.93 3.85 27.56
C ASN A 101 24.48 4.08 26.12
N SER A 102 24.74 3.16 25.20
CA SER A 102 24.30 3.20 23.80
C SER A 102 23.10 2.33 23.49
N THR A 103 22.61 1.52 24.44
CA THR A 103 21.56 0.53 24.25
C THR A 103 20.21 1.08 24.67
N TYR A 104 19.22 0.99 23.78
CA TYR A 104 17.82 1.21 24.09
C TYR A 104 17.24 -0.06 24.66
N GLN A 105 16.45 0.02 25.73
CA GLN A 105 15.89 -1.15 26.39
C GLN A 105 14.56 -0.86 27.08
N PHE A 106 13.79 -1.92 27.31
CA PHE A 106 12.67 -1.92 28.25
C PHE A 106 13.12 -2.66 29.50
N ARG A 107 13.24 -1.95 30.62
CA ARG A 107 13.45 -2.54 31.93
C ARG A 107 12.10 -2.72 32.61
N ILE A 108 11.74 -3.94 32.93
CA ILE A 108 10.46 -4.35 33.52
C ILE A 108 10.69 -4.75 34.97
N THR A 109 9.93 -4.16 35.86
CA THR A 109 10.01 -4.47 37.31
C THR A 109 8.64 -4.88 37.83
N GLU A 110 8.62 -5.57 38.94
CA GLU A 110 7.46 -5.71 39.81
C GLU A 110 7.10 -4.34 40.44
N LEU A 111 5.90 -4.20 40.99
CA LEU A 111 5.47 -2.95 41.63
C LEU A 111 6.32 -2.56 42.84
N ASN A 112 6.95 -3.53 43.51
CA ASN A 112 7.89 -3.32 44.64
C ASN A 112 9.29 -2.89 44.19
N GLY A 113 9.54 -2.83 42.84
CA GLY A 113 10.80 -2.44 42.26
C GLY A 113 11.76 -3.60 41.93
N ASP A 114 11.43 -4.84 42.30
CA ASP A 114 12.25 -5.98 41.94
C ASP A 114 12.32 -6.17 40.43
N LEU A 115 13.53 -6.41 39.89
CA LEU A 115 13.74 -6.60 38.48
C LEU A 115 13.08 -7.91 38.02
N ARG A 116 12.17 -7.80 37.05
CA ARG A 116 11.54 -8.93 36.35
C ARG A 116 12.29 -9.31 35.08
N GLN A 117 12.58 -8.32 34.22
CA GLN A 117 13.28 -8.57 32.97
C GLN A 117 13.88 -7.28 32.39
N ILE A 118 14.97 -7.41 31.62
CA ILE A 118 15.47 -6.37 30.72
C ILE A 118 15.43 -6.93 29.30
N VAL A 119 14.83 -6.17 28.38
CA VAL A 119 14.79 -6.53 26.95
C VAL A 119 15.44 -5.40 26.15
N ALA A 120 16.59 -5.70 25.54
CA ALA A 120 17.27 -4.76 24.65
C ALA A 120 16.48 -4.59 23.36
N VAL A 121 16.47 -3.36 22.84
CA VAL A 121 15.92 -3.03 21.53
C VAL A 121 17.04 -3.07 20.51
N GLU A 122 16.96 -3.98 19.56
CA GLU A 122 17.95 -4.18 18.51
C GLU A 122 17.54 -3.48 17.20
N ALA A 123 16.24 -3.43 16.92
CA ALA A 123 15.72 -2.88 15.69
C ALA A 123 14.31 -2.30 15.86
N VAL A 124 13.90 -1.50 14.88
CA VAL A 124 12.58 -0.87 14.84
C VAL A 124 11.91 -1.04 13.49
N VAL A 125 10.58 -1.02 13.48
CA VAL A 125 9.73 -0.83 12.30
C VAL A 125 8.95 0.46 12.46
N GLY A 126 8.92 1.25 11.38
CA GLY A 126 8.27 2.56 11.34
C GLY A 126 9.08 3.65 12.03
N LYS A 127 9.03 4.83 11.44
CA LYS A 127 9.64 6.04 12.00
C LYS A 127 8.62 7.18 12.13
N GLY A 128 7.32 6.85 12.16
CA GLY A 128 6.26 7.84 12.29
C GLY A 128 6.19 8.82 11.12
N MET A 129 6.58 8.41 9.92
CA MET A 129 6.59 9.24 8.71
C MET A 129 5.25 9.30 7.98
N MET A 130 4.30 8.47 8.37
CA MET A 130 3.01 8.37 7.68
C MET A 130 2.11 9.55 8.04
N TYR A 131 1.48 10.13 7.02
CA TYR A 131 0.47 11.18 7.24
C TYR A 131 -0.76 10.61 7.96
N GLY A 132 -1.29 11.38 8.91
CA GLY A 132 -2.51 11.00 9.63
C GLY A 132 -2.34 9.84 10.60
N GLY A 133 -1.13 9.49 10.94
CA GLY A 133 -0.77 8.47 11.91
C GLY A 133 0.55 7.83 11.56
N GLY A 134 1.37 7.60 12.55
CA GLY A 134 2.66 6.96 12.39
C GLY A 134 3.07 6.33 13.70
N THR A 135 3.51 5.09 13.62
CA THR A 135 3.85 4.28 14.79
C THR A 135 5.27 3.75 14.68
N GLN A 136 5.81 3.34 15.80
CA GLN A 136 7.06 2.62 15.89
C GLN A 136 6.88 1.38 16.73
N THR A 137 7.31 0.24 16.18
CA THR A 137 7.35 -1.07 16.81
C THR A 137 8.80 -1.48 17.01
N PHE A 138 9.09 -2.29 18.03
CA PHE A 138 10.43 -2.62 18.46
C PHE A 138 10.69 -4.12 18.39
N PHE A 139 11.96 -4.48 18.17
CA PHE A 139 12.45 -5.86 18.22
C PHE A 139 13.54 -6.01 19.25
N GLY A 140 13.54 -7.15 19.96
CA GLY A 140 14.65 -7.64 20.73
C GLY A 140 15.26 -8.89 20.10
N LYS A 141 16.56 -9.10 20.27
CA LYS A 141 17.24 -10.34 19.91
C LYS A 141 17.24 -11.30 21.09
N TYR A 142 16.99 -12.58 20.82
CA TYR A 142 16.88 -13.64 21.83
C TYR A 142 17.99 -14.67 21.69
N ASP A 143 18.24 -15.46 22.75
CA ASP A 143 19.33 -16.42 22.81
C ASP A 143 19.24 -17.53 21.77
N ASP A 144 18.02 -17.84 21.32
CA ASP A 144 17.78 -18.75 20.21
C ASP A 144 18.09 -18.15 18.82
N GLY A 145 18.66 -16.95 18.78
CA GLY A 145 19.02 -16.23 17.56
C GLY A 145 17.86 -15.50 16.88
N THR A 146 16.62 -15.68 17.34
CA THR A 146 15.47 -14.98 16.77
C THR A 146 15.45 -13.50 17.14
N TYR A 147 14.94 -12.68 16.21
CA TYR A 147 14.46 -11.35 16.54
C TYR A 147 12.95 -11.44 16.76
N ARG A 148 12.48 -10.90 17.88
CA ARG A 148 11.05 -10.95 18.22
C ARG A 148 10.50 -9.57 18.46
N PHE A 149 9.25 -9.37 18.02
CA PHE A 149 8.52 -8.16 18.33
C PHE A 149 8.34 -8.01 19.84
N LEU A 150 8.52 -6.78 20.31
CA LEU A 150 8.23 -6.42 21.69
C LEU A 150 6.78 -5.93 21.79
N PRO A 151 6.13 -6.07 22.95
CA PRO A 151 4.69 -5.79 23.06
C PRO A 151 4.33 -4.32 23.21
N PHE A 152 5.31 -3.42 23.20
CA PHE A 152 5.11 -1.99 23.37
C PHE A 152 5.34 -1.26 22.07
N ASP A 153 4.37 -0.47 21.65
CA ASP A 153 4.42 0.35 20.44
C ASP A 153 4.29 1.82 20.81
N TYR A 154 4.80 2.71 19.94
CA TYR A 154 4.74 4.14 20.16
C TYR A 154 4.04 4.86 18.99
N SER A 155 3.03 5.68 19.28
CA SER A 155 2.41 6.57 18.32
C SER A 155 3.09 7.93 18.36
N LYS A 156 3.80 8.31 17.28
CA LYS A 156 4.39 9.65 17.15
C LYS A 156 3.31 10.71 17.06
N HIS A 157 2.21 10.40 16.36
CA HIS A 157 1.12 11.35 16.15
C HIS A 157 0.45 11.78 17.45
N GLU A 158 0.24 10.82 18.36
CA GLU A 158 -0.41 11.07 19.65
C GLU A 158 0.57 11.21 20.82
N ALA A 159 1.88 11.10 20.52
CA ALA A 159 2.94 11.11 21.53
C ALA A 159 2.67 10.17 22.70
N THR A 160 2.17 8.94 22.43
CA THR A 160 1.76 7.98 23.46
C THR A 160 2.24 6.56 23.17
N TRP A 161 2.48 5.82 24.23
CA TRP A 161 2.69 4.37 24.20
C TRP A 161 1.35 3.66 24.10
N PHE A 162 1.30 2.59 23.32
CA PHE A 162 0.13 1.75 23.15
C PHE A 162 0.50 0.29 22.97
N VAL A 163 -0.48 -0.59 23.08
CA VAL A 163 -0.30 -2.04 23.06
C VAL A 163 -1.45 -2.71 22.29
N GLN A 164 -1.20 -3.93 21.83
CA GLN A 164 -2.26 -4.79 21.31
C GLN A 164 -2.71 -5.74 22.42
N LEU A 165 -4.01 -5.86 22.63
CA LEU A 165 -4.58 -6.76 23.63
C LEU A 165 -4.72 -8.18 23.07
N ARG A 166 -4.46 -9.19 23.91
CA ARG A 166 -4.63 -10.62 23.59
C ARG A 166 -6.09 -11.01 23.41
N LYS A 167 -6.98 -10.40 24.19
CA LYS A 167 -8.39 -10.77 24.28
C LYS A 167 -9.17 -10.57 22.96
N ASP A 168 -8.94 -9.47 22.27
CA ASP A 168 -9.71 -9.06 21.10
C ASP A 168 -8.84 -8.45 19.98
N GLU A 169 -7.51 -8.57 20.17
CA GLU A 169 -6.48 -8.05 19.26
C GLU A 169 -6.58 -6.55 18.98
N LYS A 170 -7.32 -5.81 19.82
CA LYS A 170 -7.43 -4.36 19.68
C LYS A 170 -6.19 -3.63 20.17
N TRP A 171 -5.95 -2.51 19.54
CA TRP A 171 -4.88 -1.59 19.90
C TRP A 171 -5.43 -0.51 20.81
N VAL A 172 -4.86 -0.40 22.02
CA VAL A 172 -5.32 0.52 23.06
C VAL A 172 -4.13 1.30 23.63
N LYS A 173 -4.41 2.51 24.13
CA LYS A 173 -3.42 3.23 24.95
C LYS A 173 -3.16 2.44 26.23
N ILE A 174 -1.92 2.50 26.73
CA ILE A 174 -1.58 1.76 27.93
C ILE A 174 -2.35 2.38 29.12
N ASP A 175 -3.05 1.50 29.85
CA ASP A 175 -3.85 1.83 31.02
C ASP A 175 -3.26 1.09 32.24
N PRO A 176 -3.13 1.74 33.42
CA PRO A 176 -2.68 1.09 34.66
C PRO A 176 -3.52 -0.10 35.13
N GLN A 177 -4.68 -0.34 34.53
CA GLN A 177 -5.53 -1.50 34.82
C GLN A 177 -5.15 -2.76 34.01
N LEU A 178 -4.29 -2.64 32.98
CA LEU A 178 -3.84 -3.77 32.18
C LEU A 178 -2.75 -4.56 32.93
N TYR A 179 -2.87 -5.87 32.87
CA TYR A 179 -1.78 -6.76 33.27
C TYR A 179 -0.79 -6.94 32.10
N LEU A 180 0.47 -7.25 32.43
CA LEU A 180 1.46 -7.55 31.40
C LEU A 180 1.05 -8.76 30.54
N ASP A 181 0.34 -9.74 31.13
CA ASP A 181 -0.19 -10.92 30.42
C ASP A 181 -1.40 -10.63 29.54
N ASP A 182 -2.03 -9.47 29.66
CA ASP A 182 -3.10 -9.05 28.73
C ASP A 182 -2.56 -8.66 27.36
N LEU A 183 -1.26 -8.41 27.25
CA LEU A 183 -0.63 -7.98 26.00
C LEU A 183 -0.52 -9.13 25.01
N TYR A 184 -0.92 -8.90 23.77
CA TYR A 184 -1.00 -9.92 22.72
C TYR A 184 0.33 -10.66 22.51
N ASN A 185 1.44 -9.91 22.54
CA ASN A 185 2.78 -10.45 22.29
C ASN A 185 3.65 -10.56 23.55
N TRP A 186 3.06 -10.87 24.67
CA TRP A 186 3.78 -11.14 25.92
C TRP A 186 3.60 -12.60 26.39
N PRO A 187 4.69 -13.34 26.73
CA PRO A 187 6.07 -12.99 26.41
C PRO A 187 6.28 -12.92 24.88
N PRO A 188 7.27 -12.17 24.40
CA PRO A 188 7.50 -11.99 22.97
C PRO A 188 7.68 -13.32 22.23
N HIS A 189 6.81 -13.58 21.24
CA HIS A 189 6.78 -14.82 20.47
C HIS A 189 6.74 -14.63 18.95
N ARG A 190 6.29 -13.45 18.47
CA ARG A 190 6.24 -13.14 17.02
C ARG A 190 7.65 -12.81 16.52
N THR A 191 8.13 -13.57 15.56
CA THR A 191 9.51 -13.48 15.06
C THR A 191 9.66 -12.63 13.82
N LEU A 192 10.88 -12.13 13.59
CA LEU A 192 11.32 -11.51 12.36
C LEU A 192 11.74 -12.60 11.36
N GLY A 193 11.33 -12.44 10.10
CA GLY A 193 11.65 -13.37 9.03
C GLY A 193 10.55 -14.41 8.78
N GLU A 194 10.63 -15.09 7.65
CA GLU A 194 9.75 -16.22 7.34
C GLU A 194 10.26 -17.43 8.13
N ILE A 195 9.52 -17.80 9.15
CA ILE A 195 9.56 -19.12 9.73
C ILE A 195 8.33 -19.81 9.17
N ASP A 196 8.45 -21.07 8.78
CA ASP A 196 7.39 -21.83 8.13
C ASP A 196 6.02 -21.53 8.77
N ASP A 197 5.06 -21.15 7.93
CA ASP A 197 3.67 -20.81 8.28
C ASP A 197 3.45 -19.52 9.11
N ILE A 198 4.47 -18.69 9.38
CA ILE A 198 4.31 -17.45 10.12
C ILE A 198 4.49 -16.23 9.19
N SER A 199 3.38 -15.63 8.80
CA SER A 199 3.37 -14.28 8.21
C SER A 199 3.67 -13.24 9.28
N ASN A 200 4.65 -12.36 9.03
CA ASN A 200 4.96 -11.28 9.94
C ASN A 200 5.17 -9.94 9.21
N CYS A 201 5.25 -8.84 9.98
CA CYS A 201 5.37 -7.49 9.44
C CYS A 201 6.61 -7.28 8.57
N GLN A 202 7.64 -8.08 8.76
CA GLN A 202 8.91 -7.92 8.07
C GLN A 202 8.93 -8.43 6.64
N GLN A 203 7.95 -9.19 6.20
CA GLN A 203 7.75 -9.46 4.78
C GLN A 203 7.51 -8.17 3.97
N CYS A 204 6.98 -7.12 4.63
CA CYS A 204 6.66 -5.85 4.01
C CYS A 204 7.48 -4.66 4.56
N HIS A 205 8.20 -4.83 5.67
CA HIS A 205 8.97 -3.77 6.33
C HIS A 205 10.45 -4.10 6.48
N GLY A 206 10.96 -5.04 5.71
CA GLY A 206 12.37 -5.42 5.62
C GLY A 206 12.70 -5.99 4.26
N SER A 207 13.97 -6.26 4.00
CA SER A 207 14.47 -6.71 2.71
C SER A 207 15.32 -7.95 2.85
N GLN A 208 14.97 -8.99 2.09
CA GLN A 208 15.69 -10.26 2.03
C GLN A 208 15.98 -10.84 3.42
N ILE A 209 14.95 -10.94 4.25
CA ILE A 209 15.06 -11.48 5.60
C ILE A 209 14.88 -12.99 5.55
N ILE A 210 15.89 -13.72 5.97
CA ILE A 210 15.93 -15.18 6.01
C ILE A 210 16.20 -15.61 7.46
N ALA A 211 15.34 -16.46 8.01
CA ALA A 211 15.54 -17.09 9.30
C ALA A 211 15.71 -18.59 9.08
N LYS A 212 16.92 -19.10 9.17
CA LYS A 212 17.23 -20.52 9.00
C LYS A 212 17.54 -21.15 10.34
N LYS A 213 16.81 -22.20 10.69
CA LYS A 213 17.12 -22.98 11.88
C LYS A 213 18.33 -23.87 11.62
N ILE A 214 19.36 -23.76 12.44
CA ILE A 214 20.57 -24.60 12.46
C ILE A 214 20.65 -25.18 13.87
N ASP A 215 20.40 -26.47 13.97
CA ASP A 215 20.19 -27.15 15.27
C ASP A 215 19.05 -26.49 16.06
N ASP A 216 19.32 -25.94 17.23
CA ASP A 216 18.32 -25.25 18.06
C ASP A 216 18.39 -23.72 18.01
N VAL A 217 19.25 -23.17 17.16
CA VAL A 217 19.46 -21.71 17.02
C VAL A 217 19.07 -21.25 15.61
N TYR A 218 18.50 -20.06 15.52
CA TYR A 218 18.17 -19.43 14.25
C TYR A 218 19.31 -18.52 13.77
N ASP A 219 19.78 -18.74 12.55
CA ASP A 219 20.65 -17.83 11.80
C ASP A 219 19.75 -16.88 11.00
N VAL A 220 19.58 -15.65 11.51
CA VAL A 220 18.76 -14.62 10.87
C VAL A 220 19.66 -13.68 10.08
N LYS A 221 19.47 -13.65 8.77
CA LYS A 221 20.18 -12.77 7.84
C LYS A 221 19.19 -11.82 7.17
N PHE A 222 19.62 -10.60 6.90
CA PHE A 222 18.87 -9.62 6.14
C PHE A 222 19.83 -8.66 5.43
N THR A 223 19.40 -8.10 4.30
CA THR A 223 20.14 -7.04 3.61
C THR A 223 19.77 -5.67 4.17
N SER A 224 18.53 -5.52 4.61
CA SER A 224 18.05 -4.30 5.27
C SER A 224 16.84 -4.58 6.15
N LEU A 225 16.71 -3.82 7.24
CA LEU A 225 15.50 -3.74 8.07
C LEU A 225 14.53 -2.64 7.58
N SER A 226 14.75 -2.15 6.37
CA SER A 226 13.87 -1.26 5.61
C SER A 226 13.69 -1.82 4.19
N ILE A 227 12.95 -1.14 3.33
CA ILE A 227 12.74 -1.55 1.94
C ILE A 227 13.87 -1.00 1.09
N ASN A 228 14.70 -1.88 0.56
CA ASN A 228 15.85 -1.54 -0.27
C ASN A 228 15.56 -1.61 -1.78
N CYS A 229 16.53 -1.23 -2.61
CA CYS A 229 16.40 -1.26 -4.07
C CYS A 229 16.04 -2.66 -4.59
N GLU A 230 16.65 -3.69 -4.02
CA GLU A 230 16.50 -5.07 -4.45
C GLU A 230 15.15 -5.70 -4.05
N SER A 231 14.39 -5.04 -3.18
CA SER A 231 13.00 -5.44 -2.90
C SER A 231 12.06 -5.25 -4.09
N CYS A 232 12.40 -4.32 -5.00
CA CYS A 232 11.64 -4.06 -6.22
C CYS A 232 12.37 -4.55 -7.47
N HIS A 233 13.70 -4.52 -7.48
CA HIS A 233 14.52 -4.83 -8.66
C HIS A 233 15.12 -6.24 -8.64
N GLY A 234 15.00 -6.98 -7.53
CA GLY A 234 15.59 -8.30 -7.38
C GLY A 234 17.10 -8.26 -7.13
N PRO A 235 17.77 -9.44 -7.12
CA PRO A 235 19.18 -9.57 -6.78
C PRO A 235 20.08 -8.85 -7.78
N ALA A 236 20.92 -7.92 -7.32
CA ALA A 236 21.64 -6.96 -8.15
C ALA A 236 23.09 -7.34 -8.45
N LYS A 237 23.62 -8.42 -7.89
CA LYS A 237 25.03 -8.82 -8.09
C LYS A 237 25.40 -9.02 -9.54
N ASN A 238 24.55 -9.71 -10.30
CA ASN A 238 24.79 -9.95 -11.72
C ASN A 238 24.76 -8.63 -12.50
N HIS A 239 23.81 -7.74 -12.21
CA HIS A 239 23.73 -6.41 -12.80
C HIS A 239 25.02 -5.60 -12.56
N ALA A 240 25.48 -5.52 -11.31
CA ALA A 240 26.70 -4.82 -10.96
C ALA A 240 27.92 -5.37 -11.72
N THR A 241 28.01 -6.68 -11.87
CA THR A 241 29.09 -7.34 -12.64
C THR A 241 29.01 -6.98 -14.12
N ILE A 242 27.84 -7.09 -14.74
CA ILE A 242 27.61 -6.75 -16.15
C ILE A 242 27.99 -5.28 -16.41
N MET A 243 27.46 -4.35 -15.61
CA MET A 243 27.70 -2.93 -15.81
C MET A 243 29.17 -2.55 -15.59
N SER A 244 29.84 -3.13 -14.61
CA SER A 244 31.27 -2.92 -14.41
C SER A 244 32.08 -3.38 -15.61
N ASN A 245 31.75 -4.50 -16.24
CA ASN A 245 32.41 -5.01 -17.43
C ASN A 245 32.19 -4.12 -18.66
N ILE A 246 30.96 -3.58 -18.82
CA ILE A 246 30.64 -2.63 -19.90
C ILE A 246 31.45 -1.35 -19.74
N VAL A 247 31.47 -0.77 -18.54
CA VAL A 247 32.21 0.48 -18.24
C VAL A 247 33.69 0.30 -18.48
N GLN A 248 34.25 -0.91 -18.25
CA GLN A 248 35.65 -1.24 -18.51
C GLN A 248 35.93 -1.62 -19.98
N ASN A 249 34.93 -1.53 -20.87
CA ASN A 249 35.03 -1.94 -22.28
C ASN A 249 35.43 -3.42 -22.47
N VAL A 250 35.12 -4.26 -21.51
CA VAL A 250 35.45 -5.69 -21.58
C VAL A 250 34.48 -6.46 -22.47
N VAL A 251 33.23 -5.98 -22.57
CA VAL A 251 32.15 -6.56 -23.41
C VAL A 251 31.28 -5.46 -23.99
N ASN A 252 30.97 -5.57 -25.28
CA ASN A 252 30.19 -4.54 -25.98
C ASN A 252 28.69 -4.80 -26.08
N GLU A 253 28.21 -6.02 -25.81
CA GLU A 253 26.81 -6.37 -25.92
C GLU A 253 26.38 -7.41 -24.85
N TYR A 254 25.35 -7.10 -24.09
CA TYR A 254 24.66 -8.05 -23.22
C TYR A 254 23.19 -8.16 -23.64
N GLN A 255 22.68 -9.38 -23.64
CA GLN A 255 21.26 -9.65 -23.93
C GLN A 255 20.32 -9.28 -22.77
N THR A 256 20.87 -9.00 -21.59
CA THR A 256 20.13 -8.62 -20.38
C THR A 256 20.96 -7.68 -19.54
N ILE A 257 20.31 -6.80 -18.81
CA ILE A 257 20.95 -5.93 -17.81
C ILE A 257 21.20 -6.66 -16.47
N GLY A 258 20.76 -7.90 -16.32
CA GLY A 258 21.01 -8.74 -15.13
C GLY A 258 20.24 -8.39 -13.88
N ILE A 259 19.21 -7.55 -14.00
CA ILE A 259 18.29 -7.15 -12.93
C ILE A 259 16.89 -6.94 -13.51
N GLU A 260 15.86 -6.99 -12.70
CA GLU A 260 14.50 -6.71 -13.17
C GLU A 260 14.34 -5.21 -13.49
N SER A 261 13.97 -4.93 -14.73
CA SER A 261 13.71 -3.57 -15.19
C SER A 261 12.25 -3.21 -14.98
N ALA A 262 12.00 -2.06 -14.34
CA ALA A 262 10.66 -1.49 -14.24
C ALA A 262 10.28 -0.63 -15.46
N VAL A 263 11.14 -0.56 -16.49
CA VAL A 263 10.86 0.19 -17.72
C VAL A 263 10.07 -0.66 -18.70
N GLY A 264 8.90 -0.17 -19.13
CA GLY A 264 8.08 -0.82 -20.15
C GLY A 264 7.30 -2.04 -19.67
N ILE A 265 7.20 -2.26 -18.36
CA ILE A 265 6.36 -3.31 -17.78
C ILE A 265 4.88 -2.95 -17.95
N SER A 266 4.04 -3.97 -17.99
CA SER A 266 2.59 -3.79 -18.02
C SER A 266 2.04 -3.27 -16.68
N THR A 267 0.83 -2.73 -16.70
CA THR A 267 0.13 -2.32 -15.46
C THR A 267 0.07 -3.45 -14.43
N ASN A 268 -0.20 -4.68 -14.85
CA ASN A 268 -0.27 -5.82 -13.93
C ASN A 268 1.10 -6.16 -13.33
N GLU A 269 2.17 -6.10 -14.10
CA GLU A 269 3.53 -6.32 -13.58
C GLU A 269 3.93 -5.21 -12.60
N SER A 270 3.59 -3.95 -12.91
CA SER A 270 3.77 -2.81 -12.01
C SER A 270 3.01 -2.97 -10.70
N LEU A 271 1.74 -3.36 -10.77
CA LEU A 271 0.91 -3.61 -9.58
C LEU A 271 1.44 -4.80 -8.76
N ASN A 272 1.87 -5.88 -9.39
CA ASN A 272 2.44 -7.04 -8.71
C ASN A 272 3.69 -6.67 -7.89
N MET A 273 4.53 -5.79 -8.43
CA MET A 273 5.69 -5.26 -7.72
C MET A 273 5.29 -4.50 -6.43
N CYS A 274 4.20 -3.74 -6.47
CA CYS A 274 3.70 -3.03 -5.30
C CYS A 274 2.94 -3.97 -4.34
N PHE A 275 2.13 -4.86 -4.88
CA PHE A 275 1.27 -5.75 -4.11
C PHE A 275 2.01 -6.86 -3.38
N GLN A 276 3.29 -7.09 -3.67
CA GLN A 276 4.11 -7.93 -2.79
C GLN A 276 4.11 -7.45 -1.33
N CYS A 277 3.87 -6.14 -1.09
CA CYS A 277 3.75 -5.55 0.23
C CYS A 277 2.40 -4.86 0.47
N HIS A 278 1.84 -4.18 -0.53
CA HIS A 278 0.66 -3.32 -0.42
C HIS A 278 -0.67 -4.04 -0.72
N ALA A 279 -0.76 -5.35 -0.45
CA ALA A 279 -1.96 -6.13 -0.63
C ALA A 279 -2.26 -7.03 0.57
N VAL A 280 -3.54 -7.31 0.80
CA VAL A 280 -3.97 -8.38 1.70
C VAL A 280 -3.78 -9.70 0.97
N LYS A 281 -2.91 -10.56 1.49
CA LYS A 281 -2.54 -11.81 0.83
C LYS A 281 -2.20 -12.92 1.82
N THR A 282 -2.17 -14.15 1.32
CA THR A 282 -1.71 -15.32 2.07
C THR A 282 -0.61 -16.00 1.26
N PRO A 283 0.54 -16.34 1.84
CA PRO A 283 1.60 -17.05 1.14
C PRO A 283 1.14 -18.43 0.69
N ILE A 284 1.53 -18.83 -0.53
CA ILE A 284 1.34 -20.17 -1.12
C ILE A 284 2.69 -20.87 -1.17
N LYS A 285 3.73 -20.16 -1.60
CA LYS A 285 5.12 -20.62 -1.60
C LYS A 285 6.06 -19.45 -1.28
N ASN A 286 7.24 -19.78 -0.80
CA ASN A 286 8.27 -18.80 -0.42
C ASN A 286 9.14 -18.38 -1.61
N ASN A 287 10.04 -17.41 -1.37
CA ASN A 287 11.07 -16.95 -2.29
C ASN A 287 10.52 -16.26 -3.55
N TYR A 288 9.47 -15.45 -3.42
CA TYR A 288 9.07 -14.53 -4.48
C TYR A 288 10.21 -13.57 -4.83
N LEU A 289 10.43 -13.40 -6.12
CA LEU A 289 11.35 -12.39 -6.64
C LEU A 289 10.58 -11.41 -7.55
N PRO A 290 10.92 -10.12 -7.52
CA PRO A 290 10.35 -9.15 -8.44
C PRO A 290 10.43 -9.62 -9.89
N GLY A 291 9.38 -9.36 -10.67
CA GLY A 291 9.25 -9.84 -12.05
C GLY A 291 8.68 -11.25 -12.20
N GLU A 292 8.45 -11.97 -11.12
CA GLU A 292 7.69 -13.23 -11.14
C GLU A 292 6.19 -12.96 -11.05
N ASN A 293 5.38 -13.95 -11.41
CA ASN A 293 3.93 -13.85 -11.23
C ASN A 293 3.59 -13.94 -9.73
N LEU A 294 3.14 -12.84 -9.15
CA LEU A 294 2.82 -12.75 -7.73
C LEU A 294 1.82 -13.82 -7.27
N GLU A 295 0.83 -14.15 -8.11
CA GLU A 295 -0.23 -15.10 -7.77
C GLU A 295 0.25 -16.57 -7.68
N GLU A 296 1.45 -16.86 -8.18
CA GLU A 296 2.07 -18.17 -7.95
C GLU A 296 2.65 -18.31 -6.53
N PHE A 297 2.96 -17.19 -5.90
CA PHE A 297 3.58 -17.13 -4.56
C PHE A 297 2.58 -16.75 -3.47
N TYR A 298 1.58 -15.95 -3.81
CA TYR A 298 0.60 -15.43 -2.87
C TYR A 298 -0.81 -15.55 -3.42
N SER A 299 -1.71 -16.07 -2.61
CA SER A 299 -3.14 -15.86 -2.83
C SER A 299 -3.50 -14.46 -2.37
N LEU A 300 -3.75 -13.56 -3.30
CA LEU A 300 -4.39 -12.28 -2.95
C LEU A 300 -5.73 -12.59 -2.31
N LYS A 301 -6.00 -12.03 -1.14
CA LYS A 301 -7.28 -12.28 -0.46
C LYS A 301 -8.41 -11.78 -1.34
N LEU A 302 -9.24 -12.71 -1.77
CA LEU A 302 -10.49 -12.38 -2.45
C LEU A 302 -11.29 -11.44 -1.55
N PRO A 303 -12.00 -10.47 -2.11
CA PRO A 303 -12.80 -9.53 -1.34
C PRO A 303 -14.00 -10.24 -0.72
N LEU A 304 -13.74 -10.93 0.39
CA LEU A 304 -14.75 -11.56 1.20
C LEU A 304 -15.53 -10.50 1.95
N LEU A 305 -16.86 -10.52 1.82
CA LEU A 305 -17.77 -9.54 2.39
C LEU A 305 -18.31 -10.01 3.74
N GLY A 306 -18.55 -9.06 4.64
CA GLY A 306 -19.12 -9.29 5.96
C GLY A 306 -18.22 -8.76 7.10
N ASN A 307 -18.69 -8.87 8.34
CA ASN A 307 -18.02 -8.26 9.49
C ASN A 307 -16.63 -8.84 9.78
N GLU A 308 -16.44 -10.13 9.53
CA GLU A 308 -15.15 -10.83 9.73
C GLU A 308 -14.23 -10.77 8.51
N ASN A 309 -14.65 -10.12 7.45
CA ASN A 309 -13.91 -10.08 6.20
C ASN A 309 -13.19 -8.74 6.03
N PRO A 310 -12.00 -8.73 5.41
CA PRO A 310 -11.21 -7.52 5.28
C PRO A 310 -11.80 -6.47 4.32
N PHE A 311 -12.85 -6.81 3.56
CA PHE A 311 -13.44 -5.91 2.57
C PHE A 311 -14.87 -5.53 2.89
N SER A 312 -15.26 -4.32 2.56
CA SER A 312 -16.65 -3.88 2.44
C SER A 312 -17.19 -4.19 1.05
N ILE A 313 -18.51 -4.01 0.88
CA ILE A 313 -19.21 -4.34 -0.37
C ILE A 313 -18.67 -3.62 -1.62
N ASN A 314 -18.10 -2.44 -1.45
CA ASN A 314 -17.52 -1.64 -2.53
C ASN A 314 -15.99 -1.76 -2.64
N GLY A 315 -15.40 -2.77 -2.01
CA GLY A 315 -13.96 -3.06 -2.09
C GLY A 315 -13.09 -2.30 -1.10
N ARG A 316 -13.62 -1.43 -0.25
CA ARG A 316 -12.85 -0.79 0.81
C ARG A 316 -12.32 -1.81 1.79
N ILE A 317 -11.02 -1.70 2.11
CA ILE A 317 -10.34 -2.62 3.00
C ILE A 317 -10.35 -2.10 4.43
N LYS A 318 -10.62 -2.99 5.37
CA LYS A 318 -10.77 -2.69 6.81
C LYS A 318 -9.49 -2.95 7.60
N THR A 319 -8.41 -3.39 6.95
CA THR A 319 -7.15 -3.81 7.57
C THR A 319 -5.93 -3.34 6.77
N PHE A 320 -4.74 -3.84 7.09
CA PHE A 320 -3.51 -3.55 6.35
C PHE A 320 -3.58 -4.03 4.88
N GLY A 321 -2.76 -3.44 4.01
CA GLY A 321 -2.78 -3.75 2.58
C GLY A 321 -3.96 -3.11 1.83
N TYR A 322 -4.50 -2.02 2.37
CA TYR A 322 -5.68 -1.33 1.83
C TYR A 322 -5.48 -0.78 0.41
N GLN A 323 -4.26 -0.63 -0.07
CA GLN A 323 -3.98 -0.18 -1.44
C GLN A 323 -4.51 -1.15 -2.51
N LEU A 324 -4.73 -2.42 -2.15
CA LEU A 324 -5.39 -3.39 -3.04
C LEU A 324 -6.79 -2.94 -3.48
N ASN A 325 -7.46 -2.05 -2.72
CA ASN A 325 -8.76 -1.50 -3.08
C ASN A 325 -8.72 -0.62 -4.35
N HIS A 326 -7.52 -0.21 -4.81
CA HIS A 326 -7.33 0.43 -6.11
C HIS A 326 -7.94 -0.37 -7.27
N LEU A 327 -7.93 -1.71 -7.19
CA LEU A 327 -8.55 -2.58 -8.19
C LEU A 327 -10.08 -2.42 -8.32
N PHE A 328 -10.71 -1.72 -7.39
CA PHE A 328 -12.13 -1.32 -7.46
C PHE A 328 -12.34 0.10 -7.98
N SER A 329 -11.27 0.87 -8.19
CA SER A 329 -11.39 2.26 -8.66
C SER A 329 -11.77 2.32 -10.13
N ASP A 330 -12.59 3.30 -10.49
CA ASP A 330 -12.88 3.60 -11.91
C ASP A 330 -11.61 3.95 -12.68
N CYS A 331 -10.60 4.52 -12.04
CA CYS A 331 -9.31 4.85 -12.64
C CYS A 331 -8.58 3.60 -13.15
N PHE A 332 -8.57 2.53 -12.36
CA PHE A 332 -8.02 1.24 -12.77
C PHE A 332 -8.90 0.56 -13.82
N LEU A 333 -10.22 0.48 -13.56
CA LEU A 333 -11.17 -0.24 -14.41
C LEU A 333 -11.31 0.36 -15.80
N SER A 334 -11.13 1.68 -15.94
CA SER A 334 -11.33 2.40 -17.22
C SER A 334 -10.04 2.65 -17.99
N GLY A 335 -8.87 2.61 -17.35
CA GLY A 335 -7.66 3.11 -17.99
C GLY A 335 -6.37 2.44 -17.58
N SER A 336 -6.42 1.34 -16.84
CA SER A 336 -5.19 0.63 -16.40
C SER A 336 -4.19 1.53 -15.65
N MET A 337 -4.67 2.46 -14.81
CA MET A 337 -3.84 3.25 -13.92
C MET A 337 -3.14 2.34 -12.91
N ASP A 338 -1.87 2.55 -12.72
CA ASP A 338 -1.06 1.90 -11.68
C ASP A 338 -0.59 2.89 -10.61
N CYS A 339 0.13 2.38 -9.60
CA CYS A 339 0.61 3.21 -8.50
C CYS A 339 1.56 4.31 -8.98
N THR A 340 2.37 4.03 -10.00
CA THR A 340 3.34 4.99 -10.54
C THR A 340 2.71 6.11 -11.34
N SER A 341 1.42 6.04 -11.63
CA SER A 341 0.67 7.13 -12.24
C SER A 341 0.54 8.35 -11.32
N CYS A 342 0.62 8.14 -10.00
CA CYS A 342 0.49 9.19 -8.98
C CYS A 342 1.69 9.25 -8.02
N HIS A 343 2.48 8.19 -7.90
CA HIS A 343 3.60 8.10 -6.96
C HIS A 343 4.93 7.87 -7.68
N ASN A 344 5.96 8.62 -7.27
CA ASN A 344 7.33 8.27 -7.61
C ASN A 344 7.77 7.09 -6.72
N PRO A 345 8.09 5.91 -7.30
CA PRO A 345 8.41 4.73 -6.50
C PRO A 345 9.72 4.85 -5.70
N HIS A 346 10.61 5.78 -6.07
CA HIS A 346 11.88 5.97 -5.40
C HIS A 346 11.77 6.94 -4.22
N SER A 347 11.21 8.15 -4.42
CA SER A 347 11.05 9.12 -3.34
C SER A 347 9.80 8.90 -2.49
N ASN A 348 8.80 8.17 -2.99
CA ASN A 348 7.42 8.08 -2.49
C ASN A 348 6.65 9.42 -2.54
N ASP A 349 7.19 10.42 -3.22
CA ASP A 349 6.51 11.68 -3.48
C ASP A 349 5.42 11.51 -4.54
N TYR A 350 4.64 12.55 -4.71
CA TYR A 350 3.54 12.59 -5.67
C TYR A 350 4.01 13.13 -7.02
N GLN A 351 3.42 12.62 -8.09
CA GLN A 351 3.69 13.03 -9.45
C GLN A 351 2.41 13.04 -10.29
N ASP A 352 2.41 13.81 -11.39
CA ASP A 352 1.36 13.76 -12.40
C ASP A 352 1.55 12.57 -13.37
N ILE A 353 0.60 12.39 -14.30
CA ILE A 353 0.66 11.31 -15.29
C ILE A 353 1.87 11.43 -16.23
N SER A 354 2.44 12.63 -16.39
CA SER A 354 3.65 12.90 -17.16
C SER A 354 4.94 12.73 -16.34
N LYS A 355 4.84 12.30 -15.09
CA LYS A 355 5.94 12.11 -14.15
C LYS A 355 6.58 13.41 -13.65
N ASN A 356 5.91 14.54 -13.79
CA ASN A 356 6.35 15.78 -13.16
C ASN A 356 6.09 15.70 -11.64
N ALA A 357 7.09 16.09 -10.84
CA ALA A 357 6.96 16.13 -9.40
C ALA A 357 5.92 17.17 -8.97
N LEU A 358 5.12 16.81 -7.98
CA LEU A 358 4.10 17.66 -7.38
C LEU A 358 4.57 18.17 -6.01
N ILE A 359 3.98 19.28 -5.54
CA ILE A 359 4.34 19.90 -4.25
C ILE A 359 4.03 18.94 -3.09
N GLY A 360 3.00 18.10 -3.23
CA GLY A 360 2.63 17.10 -2.22
C GLY A 360 1.28 16.45 -2.50
N ARG A 361 0.78 15.74 -1.50
CA ARG A 361 -0.45 14.93 -1.63
C ARG A 361 -1.72 15.75 -1.93
N PHE A 362 -1.73 17.04 -1.61
CA PHE A 362 -2.88 17.93 -1.86
C PHE A 362 -2.75 18.72 -3.16
N ASP A 363 -1.74 18.42 -3.98
CA ASP A 363 -1.62 19.02 -5.30
C ASP A 363 -2.57 18.31 -6.26
N ASP A 364 -3.66 18.98 -6.61
CA ASP A 364 -4.72 18.43 -7.46
C ASP A 364 -4.27 18.10 -8.89
N ASN A 365 -3.06 18.54 -9.31
CA ASN A 365 -2.51 18.17 -10.63
C ASN A 365 -2.30 16.65 -10.77
N GLN A 366 -2.17 15.89 -9.69
CA GLN A 366 -2.21 14.43 -9.77
C GLN A 366 -3.52 13.89 -10.39
N CYS A 367 -4.63 14.61 -10.22
CA CYS A 367 -5.94 14.28 -10.77
C CYS A 367 -6.23 15.03 -12.07
N LEU A 368 -5.94 16.33 -12.08
CA LEU A 368 -6.27 17.25 -13.19
C LEU A 368 -5.47 16.95 -14.46
N SER A 369 -4.32 16.30 -14.36
CA SER A 369 -3.56 15.83 -15.52
C SER A 369 -4.32 14.82 -16.38
N CYS A 370 -5.28 14.09 -15.81
CA CYS A 370 -6.22 13.22 -16.53
C CYS A 370 -7.62 13.84 -16.62
N HIS A 371 -8.10 14.50 -15.58
CA HIS A 371 -9.42 15.12 -15.50
C HIS A 371 -9.40 16.58 -15.96
N VAL A 372 -8.85 16.82 -17.16
CA VAL A 372 -8.62 18.16 -17.74
C VAL A 372 -9.89 19.03 -17.83
N THR A 373 -11.07 18.42 -17.93
CA THR A 373 -12.35 19.15 -17.97
C THR A 373 -12.71 19.82 -16.64
N LYS A 374 -11.99 19.49 -15.55
CA LYS A 374 -12.20 20.08 -14.22
C LYS A 374 -11.24 21.23 -13.93
N THR A 375 -10.22 21.45 -14.76
CA THR A 375 -9.19 22.48 -14.53
C THR A 375 -9.74 23.91 -14.63
N SER A 376 -10.77 24.15 -15.44
CA SER A 376 -11.30 25.49 -15.69
C SER A 376 -12.11 26.08 -14.53
N ASP A 377 -12.76 25.24 -13.73
CA ASP A 377 -13.56 25.68 -12.59
C ASP A 377 -13.73 24.57 -11.55
N ILE A 378 -12.74 24.46 -10.65
CA ILE A 378 -12.76 23.51 -9.56
C ILE A 378 -13.89 23.84 -8.58
N ALA A 379 -14.14 25.14 -8.32
CA ALA A 379 -15.17 25.57 -7.38
C ALA A 379 -16.58 25.19 -7.83
N ALA A 380 -16.86 25.25 -9.13
CA ALA A 380 -18.14 24.78 -9.68
C ALA A 380 -18.34 23.27 -9.55
N HIS A 381 -17.24 22.50 -9.49
CA HIS A 381 -17.33 21.08 -9.21
C HIS A 381 -17.43 20.76 -7.74
N THR A 382 -16.65 21.42 -6.90
CA THR A 382 -16.53 21.08 -5.47
C THR A 382 -17.59 21.77 -4.59
N TYR A 383 -18.18 22.87 -5.06
CA TYR A 383 -19.06 23.77 -4.32
C TYR A 383 -18.39 24.34 -3.04
N HIS A 384 -17.05 24.35 -3.04
CA HIS A 384 -16.24 24.93 -1.98
C HIS A 384 -15.40 26.09 -2.48
N LYS A 385 -15.01 26.99 -1.58
CA LYS A 385 -14.13 28.11 -1.93
C LYS A 385 -12.80 27.58 -2.46
N PRO A 386 -12.26 28.17 -3.54
CA PRO A 386 -10.91 27.84 -3.99
C PRO A 386 -9.89 27.87 -2.85
N GLU A 387 -8.91 26.97 -2.90
CA GLU A 387 -7.83 26.83 -1.90
C GLU A 387 -8.30 26.46 -0.48
N SER A 388 -9.58 26.15 -0.27
CA SER A 388 -10.05 25.55 0.98
C SER A 388 -9.78 24.04 0.99
N GLU A 389 -9.73 23.43 2.17
CA GLU A 389 -9.59 21.97 2.30
C GLU A 389 -10.68 21.21 1.52
N GLY A 390 -11.91 21.72 1.46
CA GLY A 390 -13.02 21.12 0.72
C GLY A 390 -12.91 21.26 -0.81
N SER A 391 -12.00 22.10 -1.33
CA SER A 391 -11.78 22.22 -2.77
C SER A 391 -10.79 21.20 -3.32
N SER A 392 -10.06 20.48 -2.46
CA SER A 392 -9.10 19.46 -2.89
C SER A 392 -9.81 18.18 -3.38
N CYS A 393 -9.37 17.65 -4.52
CA CYS A 393 -9.91 16.43 -5.10
C CYS A 393 -9.84 15.24 -4.12
N ILE A 394 -8.71 15.08 -3.45
CA ILE A 394 -8.51 13.94 -2.54
C ILE A 394 -9.36 14.03 -1.26
N ALA A 395 -9.75 15.23 -0.83
CA ALA A 395 -10.61 15.39 0.35
C ALA A 395 -11.95 14.65 0.18
N CYS A 396 -12.48 14.65 -1.04
CA CYS A 396 -13.75 14.02 -1.38
C CYS A 396 -13.59 12.60 -1.95
N HIS A 397 -12.62 12.39 -2.87
CA HIS A 397 -12.48 11.14 -3.63
C HIS A 397 -11.51 10.13 -3.00
N MET A 398 -10.59 10.58 -2.15
CA MET A 398 -9.64 9.74 -1.41
C MET A 398 -9.59 10.11 0.08
N PRO A 399 -10.74 10.18 0.76
CA PRO A 399 -10.79 10.65 2.15
C PRO A 399 -9.90 9.78 3.06
N ALA A 400 -9.35 10.41 4.09
CA ALA A 400 -8.60 9.69 5.11
C ALA A 400 -9.55 8.81 5.94
N ARG A 401 -9.24 7.53 6.08
CA ARG A 401 -10.06 6.57 6.81
C ARG A 401 -9.29 5.95 7.95
N GLN A 402 -9.93 5.86 9.11
CA GLN A 402 -9.37 5.16 10.27
C GLN A 402 -9.25 3.67 9.96
N HIS A 403 -8.14 3.09 10.34
CA HIS A 403 -7.88 1.67 10.20
C HIS A 403 -8.70 0.89 11.25
N LEU A 404 -9.71 0.17 10.81
CA LEU A 404 -10.69 -0.47 11.71
C LEU A 404 -10.07 -1.54 12.63
N ALA A 405 -9.05 -2.27 12.18
CA ALA A 405 -8.38 -3.26 13.01
C ALA A 405 -7.60 -2.65 14.19
N ILE A 406 -7.21 -1.37 14.10
CA ILE A 406 -6.54 -0.65 15.19
C ILE A 406 -7.57 -0.08 16.19
N GLY A 407 -8.86 -0.12 15.85
CA GLY A 407 -9.90 0.46 16.68
C GLY A 407 -9.95 1.99 16.56
N THR A 408 -10.38 2.67 17.61
CA THR A 408 -10.61 4.12 17.60
C THR A 408 -9.69 4.92 18.53
N GLU A 409 -8.96 4.23 19.40
CA GLU A 409 -8.14 4.89 20.43
C GLU A 409 -6.82 5.42 19.89
N ILE A 410 -6.26 4.73 18.89
CA ILE A 410 -5.01 5.11 18.24
C ILE A 410 -5.33 5.63 16.84
N LYS A 411 -5.02 6.89 16.59
CA LYS A 411 -5.23 7.48 15.26
C LYS A 411 -4.28 6.84 14.25
N TYR A 412 -4.87 6.17 13.27
CA TYR A 412 -4.15 5.49 12.20
C TYR A 412 -4.96 5.55 10.91
N THR A 413 -4.85 6.67 10.20
CA THR A 413 -5.65 6.93 9.01
C THR A 413 -4.85 6.74 7.72
N ARG A 414 -5.56 6.33 6.66
CA ARG A 414 -5.02 6.13 5.31
C ARG A 414 -5.99 6.65 4.26
N ALA A 415 -5.46 7.15 3.16
CA ALA A 415 -6.28 7.57 2.03
C ALA A 415 -6.99 6.38 1.37
N ASP A 416 -8.26 6.57 1.02
CA ASP A 416 -9.08 5.57 0.34
C ASP A 416 -8.72 5.51 -1.15
N HIS A 417 -8.11 4.39 -1.59
CA HIS A 417 -7.70 4.19 -2.98
C HIS A 417 -8.81 3.61 -3.89
N THR A 418 -10.04 3.50 -3.41
CA THR A 418 -11.18 3.24 -4.33
C THR A 418 -11.50 4.42 -5.21
N VAL A 419 -10.97 5.60 -4.91
CA VAL A 419 -11.17 6.87 -5.62
C VAL A 419 -12.66 7.06 -5.95
N SER A 420 -13.49 6.87 -4.94
CA SER A 420 -14.95 6.76 -5.11
C SER A 420 -15.63 8.12 -5.15
N ILE A 421 -16.77 8.19 -5.83
CA ILE A 421 -17.70 9.32 -5.73
C ILE A 421 -18.27 9.33 -4.31
N PRO A 422 -18.25 10.47 -3.59
CA PRO A 422 -18.85 10.58 -2.26
C PRO A 422 -20.33 10.22 -2.26
N ARG A 423 -20.73 9.33 -1.35
CA ARG A 423 -22.12 8.87 -1.17
C ARG A 423 -22.42 8.74 0.32
N PRO A 424 -22.68 9.86 1.02
CA PRO A 424 -22.79 9.88 2.48
C PRO A 424 -23.68 8.77 3.07
N SER A 425 -24.92 8.62 2.56
CA SER A 425 -25.83 7.59 3.04
C SER A 425 -25.36 6.16 2.77
N PHE A 426 -24.71 5.93 1.63
CA PHE A 426 -24.13 4.62 1.32
C PHE A 426 -22.92 4.32 2.22
N ASP A 427 -22.02 5.28 2.41
CA ASP A 427 -20.85 5.13 3.26
C ASP A 427 -21.26 4.79 4.70
N SER A 428 -22.21 5.53 5.25
CA SER A 428 -22.81 5.28 6.58
C SER A 428 -23.41 3.87 6.67
N SER A 429 -24.15 3.43 5.64
CA SER A 429 -24.73 2.09 5.59
C SER A 429 -23.69 0.96 5.61
N GLN A 430 -22.45 1.27 5.20
CA GLN A 430 -21.31 0.34 5.20
C GLN A 430 -20.43 0.48 6.46
N GLY A 431 -20.83 1.33 7.42
CA GLY A 431 -20.08 1.59 8.64
C GLY A 431 -18.83 2.46 8.45
N PHE A 432 -18.79 3.25 7.37
CA PHE A 432 -17.74 4.22 7.14
C PHE A 432 -18.23 5.65 7.41
N GLU A 433 -17.36 6.44 7.97
CA GLU A 433 -17.54 7.90 7.97
C GLU A 433 -17.43 8.41 6.54
N SER A 434 -18.42 9.18 6.08
CA SER A 434 -18.39 9.77 4.74
C SER A 434 -17.30 10.86 4.64
N ALA A 435 -16.83 11.14 3.41
CA ALA A 435 -15.85 12.20 3.19
C ALA A 435 -16.33 13.55 3.74
N CYS A 436 -17.61 13.85 3.58
CA CYS A 436 -18.21 15.10 4.04
C CYS A 436 -18.16 15.24 5.57
N LYS A 437 -18.36 14.14 6.29
CA LYS A 437 -18.35 14.11 7.77
C LYS A 437 -17.01 14.51 8.38
N GLN A 438 -15.91 14.37 7.65
CA GLN A 438 -14.58 14.75 8.15
C GLN A 438 -14.47 16.26 8.46
N CYS A 439 -15.31 17.09 7.82
CA CYS A 439 -15.39 18.53 8.06
C CYS A 439 -16.77 18.96 8.57
N HIS A 440 -17.84 18.27 8.19
CA HIS A 440 -19.24 18.58 8.50
C HIS A 440 -19.82 17.57 9.51
N ALA A 441 -19.14 17.39 10.64
CA ALA A 441 -19.45 16.36 11.63
C ALA A 441 -20.89 16.43 12.18
N ASP A 442 -21.44 17.64 12.31
CA ASP A 442 -22.77 17.89 12.91
C ASP A 442 -23.94 17.68 11.93
N ILE A 443 -23.66 17.55 10.61
CA ILE A 443 -24.71 17.34 9.61
C ILE A 443 -24.97 15.84 9.44
N SER A 444 -26.25 15.43 9.38
CA SER A 444 -26.58 14.02 9.18
C SER A 444 -26.11 13.49 7.80
N ASP A 445 -25.79 12.20 7.71
CA ASP A 445 -25.41 11.59 6.41
C ASP A 445 -26.56 11.66 5.39
N GLN A 446 -27.80 11.70 5.85
CA GLN A 446 -28.97 11.87 5.01
C GLN A 446 -29.03 13.28 4.41
N ASP A 447 -28.82 14.32 5.22
CA ASP A 447 -28.83 15.71 4.75
C ASP A 447 -27.63 15.98 3.82
N LEU A 448 -26.47 15.42 4.15
CA LEU A 448 -25.30 15.47 3.27
C LEU A 448 -25.58 14.78 1.92
N GLN A 449 -26.30 13.65 1.91
CA GLN A 449 -26.69 12.99 0.68
C GLN A 449 -27.68 13.83 -0.13
N LEU A 450 -28.63 14.50 0.52
CA LEU A 450 -29.54 15.44 -0.15
C LEU A 450 -28.79 16.60 -0.78
N THR A 451 -27.79 17.15 -0.09
CA THR A 451 -26.92 18.20 -0.62
C THR A 451 -26.15 17.71 -1.87
N VAL A 452 -25.56 16.50 -1.82
CA VAL A 452 -24.89 15.90 -2.98
C VAL A 452 -25.85 15.74 -4.17
N ASN A 453 -27.07 15.32 -3.90
CA ASN A 453 -28.10 15.17 -4.95
C ASN A 453 -28.54 16.52 -5.53
N ASP A 454 -28.62 17.56 -4.71
CA ASP A 454 -28.95 18.93 -5.14
C ASP A 454 -27.83 19.51 -6.02
N TRP A 455 -26.58 19.33 -5.63
CA TRP A 455 -25.41 19.85 -6.37
C TRP A 455 -25.20 19.16 -7.72
N TYR A 456 -25.33 17.84 -7.77
CA TYR A 456 -24.92 17.06 -8.95
C TYR A 456 -26.09 16.38 -9.67
N GLY A 457 -27.32 16.48 -9.16
CA GLY A 457 -28.47 15.77 -9.72
C GLY A 457 -28.29 14.26 -9.63
N THR A 458 -28.36 13.60 -10.76
CA THR A 458 -28.13 12.15 -10.85
C THR A 458 -26.62 11.86 -10.91
N ILE A 459 -26.05 11.45 -9.80
CA ILE A 459 -24.64 11.00 -9.77
C ILE A 459 -24.49 9.64 -10.47
N LYS A 460 -23.28 9.36 -11.02
CA LYS A 460 -22.97 8.07 -11.60
C LYS A 460 -23.37 6.94 -10.65
N PRO A 461 -24.17 5.96 -11.06
CA PRO A 461 -24.59 4.86 -10.20
C PRO A 461 -23.39 4.02 -9.74
N LEU A 462 -23.56 3.26 -8.68
CA LEU A 462 -22.61 2.24 -8.31
C LEU A 462 -22.46 1.24 -9.47
N HIS A 463 -21.25 0.72 -9.64
CA HIS A 463 -21.02 -0.31 -10.66
C HIS A 463 -22.06 -1.45 -10.50
N PRO A 464 -22.63 -1.98 -11.60
CA PRO A 464 -23.70 -2.99 -11.53
C PRO A 464 -23.37 -4.18 -10.65
N VAL A 465 -22.12 -4.64 -10.65
CA VAL A 465 -21.62 -5.72 -9.78
C VAL A 465 -21.81 -5.40 -8.30
N ILE A 466 -21.50 -4.16 -7.90
CA ILE A 466 -21.68 -3.69 -6.52
C ILE A 466 -23.17 -3.51 -6.21
N ALA A 467 -23.90 -2.84 -7.10
CA ALA A 467 -25.34 -2.61 -6.95
C ALA A 467 -26.13 -3.92 -6.84
N ASN A 468 -25.74 -4.96 -7.57
CA ASN A 468 -26.38 -6.27 -7.50
C ASN A 468 -26.19 -6.94 -6.13
N ARG A 469 -25.01 -6.76 -5.51
CA ARG A 469 -24.80 -7.27 -4.14
C ARG A 469 -25.76 -6.64 -3.13
N MET A 470 -26.11 -5.36 -3.29
CA MET A 470 -27.02 -4.66 -2.40
C MET A 470 -28.48 -5.14 -2.51
N LYS A 471 -28.86 -5.80 -3.60
CA LYS A 471 -30.21 -6.35 -3.78
C LYS A 471 -30.44 -7.63 -2.97
N ILE A 472 -29.38 -8.26 -2.48
CA ILE A 472 -29.45 -9.51 -1.73
C ILE A 472 -29.75 -9.21 -0.26
N ASN A 473 -30.77 -9.85 0.27
CA ASN A 473 -31.20 -9.76 1.65
C ASN A 473 -31.49 -11.15 2.24
N GLU A 474 -31.93 -11.20 3.47
CA GLU A 474 -32.18 -12.46 4.19
C GLU A 474 -33.26 -13.36 3.55
N ARG A 475 -34.19 -12.77 2.79
CA ARG A 475 -35.27 -13.47 2.13
C ARG A 475 -34.92 -13.95 0.73
N THR A 476 -33.75 -13.59 0.20
CA THR A 476 -33.34 -13.96 -1.14
C THR A 476 -33.00 -15.46 -1.18
N THR A 477 -33.62 -16.20 -2.09
CA THR A 477 -33.30 -17.63 -2.27
C THR A 477 -31.95 -17.83 -2.97
N GLY A 478 -31.33 -19.00 -2.82
CA GLY A 478 -30.07 -19.30 -3.52
C GLY A 478 -30.21 -19.19 -5.04
N ALA A 479 -31.34 -19.64 -5.61
CA ALA A 479 -31.60 -19.53 -7.04
C ALA A 479 -31.73 -18.08 -7.52
N ASP A 480 -32.36 -17.20 -6.75
CA ASP A 480 -32.49 -15.80 -7.11
C ASP A 480 -31.17 -15.04 -6.88
N ALA A 481 -30.45 -15.37 -5.80
CA ALA A 481 -29.12 -14.86 -5.56
C ALA A 481 -28.15 -15.22 -6.68
N ALA A 482 -28.18 -16.46 -7.17
CA ALA A 482 -27.35 -16.90 -8.30
C ALA A 482 -27.61 -16.05 -9.55
N LYS A 483 -28.90 -15.82 -9.88
CA LYS A 483 -29.29 -14.98 -11.04
C LYS A 483 -28.75 -13.55 -10.95
N VAL A 484 -28.62 -13.00 -9.74
CA VAL A 484 -28.19 -11.63 -9.52
C VAL A 484 -26.68 -11.51 -9.37
N LEU A 485 -26.05 -12.42 -8.61
CA LEU A 485 -24.65 -12.32 -8.21
C LEU A 485 -23.68 -12.97 -9.18
N LEU A 486 -24.11 -14.03 -9.89
CA LEU A 486 -23.23 -14.83 -10.73
C LEU A 486 -23.30 -14.46 -12.22
N GLN A 487 -23.89 -13.31 -12.56
CA GLN A 487 -23.84 -12.80 -13.92
C GLN A 487 -22.39 -12.45 -14.30
N PRO A 488 -21.88 -12.98 -15.40
CA PRO A 488 -20.53 -12.66 -15.85
C PRO A 488 -20.33 -11.14 -15.99
N ASN A 489 -19.24 -10.67 -15.42
CA ASN A 489 -18.82 -9.27 -15.57
C ASN A 489 -17.30 -9.19 -15.69
N HIS A 490 -16.81 -8.99 -16.90
CA HIS A 490 -15.38 -8.90 -17.19
C HIS A 490 -14.80 -7.50 -16.92
N GLU A 491 -15.65 -6.49 -16.79
CA GLU A 491 -15.23 -5.11 -16.56
C GLU A 491 -14.86 -4.84 -15.09
N HIS A 492 -15.34 -5.70 -14.17
CA HIS A 492 -15.06 -5.57 -12.74
C HIS A 492 -14.75 -6.91 -12.09
N PRO A 493 -13.58 -7.52 -12.37
CA PRO A 493 -13.25 -8.86 -11.90
C PRO A 493 -13.29 -9.02 -10.38
N MET A 494 -12.73 -8.06 -9.63
CA MET A 494 -12.69 -8.13 -8.17
C MET A 494 -14.09 -8.09 -7.54
N GLY A 495 -14.99 -7.29 -8.07
CA GLY A 495 -16.40 -7.26 -7.64
C GLY A 495 -17.12 -8.58 -7.97
N GLN A 496 -16.82 -9.18 -9.10
CA GLN A 496 -17.36 -10.49 -9.49
C GLN A 496 -16.87 -11.59 -8.54
N PHE A 497 -15.58 -11.60 -8.19
CA PHE A 497 -15.04 -12.51 -7.17
C PHE A 497 -15.69 -12.30 -5.80
N ALA A 498 -15.91 -11.05 -5.40
CA ALA A 498 -16.61 -10.74 -4.16
C ALA A 498 -18.01 -11.32 -4.12
N ASN A 499 -18.76 -11.19 -5.21
CA ASN A 499 -20.12 -11.72 -5.33
C ASN A 499 -20.12 -13.26 -5.32
N LEU A 500 -19.20 -13.91 -6.04
CA LEU A 500 -19.04 -15.36 -6.03
C LEU A 500 -18.69 -15.86 -4.62
N SER A 501 -17.72 -15.24 -3.96
CA SER A 501 -17.32 -15.62 -2.61
C SER A 501 -18.45 -15.48 -1.61
N TYR A 502 -19.22 -14.39 -1.71
CA TYR A 502 -20.41 -14.20 -0.89
C TYR A 502 -21.47 -15.26 -1.14
N PHE A 503 -21.73 -15.59 -2.42
CA PHE A 503 -22.68 -16.62 -2.79
C PHE A 503 -22.31 -17.98 -2.19
N ILE A 504 -21.06 -18.42 -2.38
CA ILE A 504 -20.57 -19.72 -1.86
C ILE A 504 -20.66 -19.81 -0.33
N LYS A 505 -20.44 -18.70 0.38
CA LYS A 505 -20.48 -18.70 1.85
C LYS A 505 -21.90 -18.70 2.42
N ARG A 506 -22.85 -18.18 1.69
CA ARG A 506 -24.21 -17.99 2.20
C ARG A 506 -25.16 -19.08 1.80
N TYR A 507 -24.99 -19.66 0.63
CA TYR A 507 -25.88 -20.63 0.01
C TYR A 507 -25.20 -21.97 -0.26
#